data_cfe36d2f2b34fa9466a0df767967fea2
#
_entry.id   cfe36d2f2b34fa9466a0df767967fea2
#
_cell.length_a   1.000
_cell.length_b   1.000
_cell.length_c   1.000
_cell.angle_alpha   90.00
_cell.angle_beta   90.00
_cell.angle_gamma   90.00
#
_symmetry.space_group_name_H-M   'P 1'
#
loop_
_entity.id
_entity.type
_entity.pdbx_description
1 polymer ?
#
loop_
_entity_poly.entity_id
_entity_poly.type
_entity_poly.pdbx_seq_one_letter_code
_entity_poly.pdbx_strand_id
1 'polypeptide(L)'
;MRTRCSCLCAAAAAFLLSAPASADRDRQDAGFIAKAIAARSKVFGPEHVDQRTGAVDRDLVIFSWITNASFAASVQGRVILLDTFVTRPETTPGRTPFVIDDLVDLHPEALFIGHGHFDHADNAAYISGKTGANIFASPETCDNMQIDAARIFGAGATVPCFSITSRGSIPGSEIVTLRQLEPVATITAFKHLHSTNTAPQDTSFPPVIINSPVNGVCATPCNLADARDKNLFPAGTADVRTPSIATSRAGQGGPISIYYHFKLRGENRFTFAWHNTTGALKEGCALPNNLPPPAPPNTPSQPGQNALGCFGPAVGQQLANIMESLRPTDVEIGSVVSLGFGINGERDIVTYNQHIAPKVFIPNHVTAVAVESSSLEWKVGYEKVQDAMSVPQDQRPDLRWLVDPNDYLRPLVFDPRDARWKKPGKRDDD
;
A
#
# COMPACT_ATOMS: atom_id res chain seq x y z
N MET A 1 -80.04 -2.56 40.83
CA MET A 1 -79.18 -2.58 42.02
C MET A 1 -77.74 -2.37 41.60
N ARG A 2 -77.18 -1.26 42.06
CA ARG A 2 -75.83 -0.83 41.74
C ARG A 2 -74.83 -1.41 42.73
N THR A 3 -73.76 -2.01 42.27
CA THR A 3 -72.60 -2.29 43.13
C THR A 3 -71.34 -1.81 42.45
N ARG A 4 -70.78 -0.80 43.05
CA ARG A 4 -69.47 -0.25 42.64
C ARG A 4 -68.36 -1.06 43.30
N CYS A 5 -67.39 -1.56 42.51
CA CYS A 5 -66.15 -2.07 43.02
C CYS A 5 -65.05 -1.05 42.73
N SER A 6 -64.49 -0.53 43.80
CA SER A 6 -63.34 0.36 43.76
C SER A 6 -62.04 -0.45 43.63
N CYS A 7 -61.29 -0.31 42.56
CA CYS A 7 -59.90 -0.80 42.47
C CYS A 7 -58.97 0.29 42.95
N LEU A 8 -58.26 0.03 44.04
CA LEU A 8 -57.09 0.79 44.47
C LEU A 8 -55.97 0.44 43.54
N CYS A 9 -55.44 1.48 42.85
CA CYS A 9 -54.17 1.41 42.16
C CYS A 9 -53.01 1.58 43.15
N ALA A 10 -52.24 0.56 43.37
CA ALA A 10 -50.92 0.66 44.00
C ALA A 10 -49.92 1.12 42.96
N ALA A 11 -49.50 2.35 43.06
CA ALA A 11 -48.34 2.89 42.32
C ALA A 11 -47.07 2.40 43.02
N ALA A 12 -46.42 1.36 42.45
CA ALA A 12 -45.07 0.98 42.85
C ALA A 12 -44.08 1.83 42.07
N ALA A 13 -43.32 2.63 42.80
CA ALA A 13 -42.20 3.40 42.28
C ALA A 13 -41.09 2.50 41.73
N ALA A 14 -40.87 2.55 40.44
CA ALA A 14 -39.66 2.03 39.81
C ALA A 14 -38.69 3.24 39.56
N PHE A 15 -38.12 3.72 40.64
CA PHE A 15 -36.88 4.46 40.57
C PHE A 15 -35.77 3.46 40.90
N LEU A 16 -34.90 3.17 39.95
CA LEU A 16 -33.47 2.90 40.11
C LEU A 16 -32.93 2.20 38.85
N LEU A 17 -31.84 2.79 38.39
CA LEU A 17 -30.82 2.24 37.49
C LEU A 17 -30.82 2.82 36.07
N SER A 18 -30.55 4.12 36.02
CA SER A 18 -29.98 4.72 34.82
C SER A 18 -28.73 5.56 35.19
N ALA A 19 -27.65 4.86 35.54
CA ALA A 19 -26.27 5.39 35.46
C ALA A 19 -25.30 4.25 35.75
N PRO A 20 -24.78 3.59 34.72
CA PRO A 20 -23.35 3.67 34.46
C PRO A 20 -22.99 3.69 32.94
N ALA A 21 -23.93 3.76 32.02
CA ALA A 21 -23.67 3.69 30.59
C ALA A 21 -22.84 4.86 30.03
N SER A 22 -22.88 6.03 30.66
CA SER A 22 -22.08 7.19 30.22
C SER A 22 -20.62 7.08 30.66
N ALA A 23 -20.36 6.71 31.91
CA ALA A 23 -19.01 6.63 32.46
C ALA A 23 -18.16 5.52 31.80
N ASP A 24 -18.78 4.41 31.38
CA ASP A 24 -18.10 3.35 30.63
C ASP A 24 -17.84 3.75 29.19
N ARG A 25 -18.75 4.48 28.54
CA ARG A 25 -18.49 5.05 27.21
C ARG A 25 -17.37 6.06 27.25
N ASP A 26 -17.40 7.00 28.19
CA ASP A 26 -16.36 8.03 28.33
C ASP A 26 -14.98 7.42 28.62
N ARG A 27 -14.92 6.32 29.37
CA ARG A 27 -13.66 5.57 29.60
C ARG A 27 -13.21 4.79 28.37
N GLN A 28 -14.13 4.18 27.62
CA GLN A 28 -13.81 3.48 26.38
C GLN A 28 -13.31 4.49 25.32
N ASP A 29 -13.98 5.64 25.20
CA ASP A 29 -13.59 6.71 24.29
C ASP A 29 -12.22 7.29 24.68
N ALA A 30 -11.94 7.51 25.96
CA ALA A 30 -10.64 7.97 26.43
C ALA A 30 -9.53 6.95 26.17
N GLY A 31 -9.80 5.65 26.37
CA GLY A 31 -8.86 4.57 26.08
C GLY A 31 -8.57 4.44 24.57
N PHE A 32 -9.59 4.61 23.75
CA PHE A 32 -9.47 4.63 22.29
C PHE A 32 -8.60 5.80 21.81
N ILE A 33 -8.90 7.02 22.30
CA ILE A 33 -8.13 8.21 21.93
C ILE A 33 -6.67 8.08 22.36
N ALA A 34 -6.39 7.58 23.57
CA ALA A 34 -5.03 7.40 24.06
C ALA A 34 -4.20 6.44 23.19
N LYS A 35 -4.79 5.34 22.74
CA LYS A 35 -4.15 4.39 21.82
C LYS A 35 -3.91 5.03 20.45
N ALA A 36 -4.89 5.74 19.91
CA ALA A 36 -4.74 6.45 18.65
C ALA A 36 -3.63 7.51 18.71
N ILE A 37 -3.55 8.29 19.80
CA ILE A 37 -2.45 9.25 20.02
C ILE A 37 -1.10 8.52 20.03
N ALA A 38 -0.97 7.43 20.81
CA ALA A 38 0.27 6.69 20.91
C ALA A 38 0.73 6.12 19.54
N ALA A 39 -0.17 5.45 18.81
CA ALA A 39 0.12 4.88 17.51
C ALA A 39 0.44 5.95 16.46
N ARG A 40 -0.36 7.03 16.40
CA ARG A 40 -0.15 8.13 15.46
C ARG A 40 1.12 8.92 15.77
N SER A 41 1.42 9.18 17.05
CA SER A 41 2.68 9.82 17.43
C SER A 41 3.89 8.98 17.09
N LYS A 42 3.80 7.65 17.27
CA LYS A 42 4.85 6.70 16.89
C LYS A 42 5.13 6.70 15.38
N VAL A 43 4.09 6.86 14.58
CA VAL A 43 4.15 6.74 13.12
C VAL A 43 4.36 8.10 12.44
N PHE A 44 3.63 9.14 12.85
CA PHE A 44 3.66 10.45 12.17
C PHE A 44 4.49 11.50 12.90
N GLY A 45 5.09 11.15 14.05
CA GLY A 45 5.78 12.10 14.94
C GLY A 45 4.81 12.81 15.90
N PRO A 46 5.17 12.95 17.18
CA PRO A 46 4.31 13.59 18.18
C PRO A 46 4.04 15.07 17.89
N GLU A 47 4.92 15.74 17.14
CA GLU A 47 4.80 17.13 16.70
C GLU A 47 3.69 17.34 15.67
N HIS A 48 3.25 16.29 14.99
CA HIS A 48 2.20 16.32 13.98
C HIS A 48 0.87 15.74 14.46
N VAL A 49 0.77 15.41 15.75
CA VAL A 49 -0.42 14.78 16.35
C VAL A 49 -0.93 15.62 17.52
N ASP A 50 -2.17 16.03 17.47
CA ASP A 50 -2.83 16.70 18.58
C ASP A 50 -2.93 15.74 19.79
N GLN A 51 -2.22 16.05 20.85
CA GLN A 51 -2.09 15.19 22.04
C GLN A 51 -3.38 15.10 22.89
N ARG A 52 -4.43 15.80 22.52
CA ARG A 52 -5.73 15.75 23.18
C ARG A 52 -6.75 14.93 22.38
N THR A 53 -6.71 15.03 21.05
CA THR A 53 -7.72 14.44 20.17
C THR A 53 -7.17 13.29 19.31
N GLY A 54 -5.86 13.18 19.18
CA GLY A 54 -5.21 12.26 18.27
C GLY A 54 -5.32 12.66 16.79
N ALA A 55 -5.85 13.84 16.48
CA ALA A 55 -5.92 14.32 15.10
C ALA A 55 -4.51 14.56 14.53
N VAL A 56 -4.26 14.07 13.33
CA VAL A 56 -3.03 14.36 12.59
C VAL A 56 -3.18 15.71 11.88
N ASP A 57 -2.07 16.43 11.70
CA ASP A 57 -2.01 17.73 11.06
C ASP A 57 -2.73 17.72 9.70
N ARG A 58 -3.66 18.67 9.52
CA ARG A 58 -4.51 18.79 8.33
C ARG A 58 -3.90 19.62 7.21
N ASP A 59 -2.78 20.26 7.47
CA ASP A 59 -2.08 21.07 6.48
C ASP A 59 -1.02 20.27 5.72
N LEU A 60 -0.69 19.08 6.21
CA LEU A 60 0.43 18.28 5.73
C LEU A 60 0.00 16.97 5.04
N VAL A 61 0.89 16.47 4.17
CA VAL A 61 0.90 15.08 3.74
C VAL A 61 2.13 14.42 4.35
N ILE A 62 1.90 13.33 5.10
CA ILE A 62 2.95 12.66 5.85
C ILE A 62 2.94 11.19 5.45
N PHE A 63 4.11 10.65 5.11
CA PHE A 63 4.32 9.24 4.87
C PHE A 63 5.28 8.66 5.90
N SER A 64 5.00 7.47 6.40
CA SER A 64 5.90 6.74 7.27
C SER A 64 6.07 5.32 6.75
N TRP A 65 7.31 5.00 6.43
CA TRP A 65 7.66 3.67 5.97
C TRP A 65 7.60 2.66 7.12
N ILE A 66 6.86 1.59 6.91
CA ILE A 66 6.68 0.51 7.89
C ILE A 66 7.61 -0.66 7.56
N THR A 67 7.50 -1.18 6.35
CA THR A 67 8.38 -2.22 5.82
C THR A 67 8.03 -2.50 4.36
N ASN A 68 8.96 -3.06 3.59
CA ASN A 68 8.71 -3.44 2.21
C ASN A 68 8.09 -2.27 1.43
N ALA A 69 6.90 -2.43 0.87
CA ALA A 69 6.14 -1.37 0.20
C ALA A 69 5.04 -0.75 1.10
N SER A 70 4.97 -1.17 2.38
CA SER A 70 3.94 -0.72 3.30
C SER A 70 4.26 0.63 3.93
N PHE A 71 3.32 1.55 3.81
CA PHE A 71 3.38 2.88 4.42
C PHE A 71 2.09 3.19 5.16
N ALA A 72 2.22 3.85 6.31
CA ALA A 72 1.13 4.64 6.84
C ALA A 72 1.22 6.05 6.26
N ALA A 73 0.08 6.60 5.88
CA ALA A 73 0.02 7.95 5.33
C ALA A 73 -1.07 8.77 6.01
N SER A 74 -0.78 10.04 6.24
CA SER A 74 -1.78 11.06 6.57
C SER A 74 -1.90 12.04 5.41
N VAL A 75 -3.07 12.07 4.79
CA VAL A 75 -3.38 12.98 3.70
C VAL A 75 -4.25 14.10 4.25
N GLN A 76 -3.63 15.18 4.66
CA GLN A 76 -4.31 16.31 5.33
C GLN A 76 -5.20 15.84 6.50
N GLY A 77 -4.63 15.04 7.40
CA GLY A 77 -5.30 14.49 8.57
C GLY A 77 -6.12 13.22 8.34
N ARG A 78 -6.29 12.77 7.07
CA ARG A 78 -6.96 11.51 6.73
C ARG A 78 -5.93 10.38 6.78
N VAL A 79 -6.09 9.45 7.70
CA VAL A 79 -5.15 8.34 7.90
C VAL A 79 -5.51 7.17 7.00
N ILE A 80 -4.55 6.72 6.21
CA ILE A 80 -4.69 5.58 5.29
C ILE A 80 -3.48 4.66 5.39
N LEU A 81 -3.61 3.43 4.93
CA LEU A 81 -2.49 2.51 4.73
C LEU A 81 -2.31 2.21 3.24
N LEU A 82 -1.06 2.17 2.82
CA LEU A 82 -0.60 1.73 1.51
C LEU A 82 0.10 0.40 1.73
N ASP A 83 -0.52 -0.70 1.37
CA ASP A 83 -0.25 -2.06 1.85
C ASP A 83 -0.31 -2.21 3.39
N THR A 84 -0.24 -3.45 3.87
CA THR A 84 -0.49 -3.77 5.28
C THR A 84 0.47 -4.81 5.85
N PHE A 85 1.49 -5.16 5.10
CA PHE A 85 2.50 -6.12 5.53
C PHE A 85 3.41 -5.52 6.60
N VAL A 86 3.73 -6.32 7.63
CA VAL A 86 4.65 -5.97 8.71
C VAL A 86 5.66 -7.10 8.87
N THR A 87 6.95 -6.77 8.95
CA THR A 87 8.04 -7.71 9.23
C THR A 87 8.41 -7.72 10.71
N ARG A 88 9.27 -8.68 11.09
CA ARG A 88 9.85 -8.77 12.41
C ARG A 88 10.67 -7.53 12.76
N PRO A 89 10.35 -6.82 13.82
CA PRO A 89 11.15 -5.68 14.26
C PRO A 89 12.54 -6.09 14.76
N GLU A 90 12.67 -7.28 15.31
CA GLU A 90 13.94 -7.80 15.87
C GLU A 90 14.93 -8.29 14.82
N THR A 91 14.56 -8.39 13.55
CA THR A 91 15.49 -8.82 12.48
C THR A 91 16.50 -7.75 12.11
N THR A 92 16.23 -6.48 12.47
CA THR A 92 17.11 -5.34 12.19
C THR A 92 17.47 -4.66 13.51
N PRO A 93 18.74 -4.72 13.96
CA PRO A 93 19.16 -4.08 15.19
C PRO A 93 18.87 -2.57 15.20
N GLY A 94 18.37 -2.08 16.32
CA GLY A 94 18.04 -0.66 16.51
C GLY A 94 16.68 -0.23 15.95
N ARG A 95 15.94 -1.13 15.29
CA ARG A 95 14.60 -0.86 14.80
C ARG A 95 13.60 -0.72 15.96
N THR A 96 12.74 0.29 15.87
CA THR A 96 11.66 0.49 16.85
C THR A 96 10.67 -0.68 16.77
N PRO A 97 10.31 -1.33 17.89
CA PRO A 97 9.30 -2.38 17.89
C PRO A 97 7.97 -1.87 17.36
N PHE A 98 7.37 -2.65 16.44
CA PHE A 98 6.10 -2.35 15.81
C PHE A 98 5.30 -3.65 15.65
N VAL A 99 4.02 -3.60 15.98
CA VAL A 99 3.12 -4.75 15.91
C VAL A 99 1.89 -4.42 15.07
N ILE A 100 1.15 -5.43 14.65
CA ILE A 100 -0.01 -5.24 13.79
C ILE A 100 -1.09 -4.37 14.46
N ASP A 101 -1.24 -4.48 15.77
CA ASP A 101 -2.19 -3.65 16.51
C ASP A 101 -1.81 -2.16 16.52
N ASP A 102 -0.54 -1.79 16.29
CA ASP A 102 -0.18 -0.39 16.03
C ASP A 102 -0.88 0.13 14.77
N LEU A 103 -1.06 -0.71 13.73
CA LEU A 103 -1.83 -0.35 12.53
C LEU A 103 -3.33 -0.25 12.79
N VAL A 104 -3.87 -1.13 13.66
CA VAL A 104 -5.28 -1.05 14.10
C VAL A 104 -5.50 0.24 14.88
N ASP A 105 -4.62 0.55 15.82
CA ASP A 105 -4.73 1.73 16.70
C ASP A 105 -4.49 3.06 15.96
N LEU A 106 -3.93 3.05 14.74
CA LEU A 106 -3.93 4.22 13.84
C LEU A 106 -5.34 4.65 13.43
N HIS A 107 -6.31 3.71 13.47
CA HIS A 107 -7.66 3.88 12.93
C HIS A 107 -7.64 4.44 11.51
N PRO A 108 -7.05 3.69 10.55
CA PRO A 108 -7.08 4.10 9.16
C PRO A 108 -8.52 4.04 8.63
N GLU A 109 -8.87 4.96 7.74
CA GLU A 109 -10.18 4.95 7.09
C GLU A 109 -10.20 4.11 5.81
N ALA A 110 -9.02 3.86 5.22
CA ALA A 110 -8.85 3.07 4.01
C ALA A 110 -7.51 2.36 3.96
N LEU A 111 -7.51 1.18 3.34
CA LEU A 111 -6.36 0.35 3.03
C LEU A 111 -6.29 0.21 1.51
N PHE A 112 -5.22 0.71 0.90
CA PHE A 112 -4.96 0.58 -0.53
C PHE A 112 -3.96 -0.54 -0.75
N ILE A 113 -4.37 -1.64 -1.36
CA ILE A 113 -3.55 -2.82 -1.59
C ILE A 113 -3.08 -2.81 -3.04
N GLY A 114 -1.77 -2.81 -3.24
CA GLY A 114 -1.19 -2.75 -4.57
C GLY A 114 -1.33 -4.07 -5.33
N HIS A 115 -1.11 -5.21 -4.67
CA HIS A 115 -1.43 -6.53 -5.22
C HIS A 115 -1.54 -7.60 -4.11
N GLY A 116 -1.98 -8.79 -4.49
CA GLY A 116 -2.39 -9.83 -3.54
C GLY A 116 -1.27 -10.76 -3.07
N HIS A 117 0.02 -10.45 -3.24
CA HIS A 117 1.07 -11.20 -2.57
C HIS A 117 1.06 -10.95 -1.06
N PHE A 118 1.53 -11.93 -0.28
CA PHE A 118 1.48 -11.87 1.18
C PHE A 118 2.26 -10.68 1.75
N ASP A 119 3.41 -10.37 1.18
CA ASP A 119 4.30 -9.28 1.59
C ASP A 119 3.74 -7.87 1.29
N HIS A 120 2.48 -7.81 0.88
CA HIS A 120 1.70 -6.60 0.64
C HIS A 120 0.34 -6.65 1.34
N ALA A 121 -0.44 -7.71 1.12
CA ALA A 121 -1.83 -7.83 1.53
C ALA A 121 -2.06 -8.49 2.89
N ASP A 122 -1.03 -9.10 3.50
CA ASP A 122 -1.15 -9.68 4.85
C ASP A 122 -1.66 -8.63 5.83
N ASN A 123 -2.53 -9.06 6.73
CA ASN A 123 -3.16 -8.27 7.79
C ASN A 123 -4.30 -7.33 7.34
N ALA A 124 -4.54 -7.13 6.04
CA ALA A 124 -5.57 -6.20 5.58
C ALA A 124 -6.96 -6.57 6.10
N ALA A 125 -7.34 -7.86 6.02
CA ALA A 125 -8.63 -8.32 6.55
C ALA A 125 -8.73 -8.16 8.08
N TYR A 126 -7.64 -8.38 8.83
CA TYR A 126 -7.60 -8.18 10.28
C TYR A 126 -7.80 -6.71 10.64
N ILE A 127 -7.01 -5.82 10.03
CA ILE A 127 -7.09 -4.38 10.30
C ILE A 127 -8.49 -3.86 9.94
N SER A 128 -8.98 -4.19 8.75
CA SER A 128 -10.33 -3.78 8.31
C SER A 128 -11.43 -4.32 9.24
N GLY A 129 -11.34 -5.59 9.65
CA GLY A 129 -12.33 -6.18 10.57
C GLY A 129 -12.32 -5.55 11.96
N LYS A 130 -11.18 -5.01 12.42
CA LYS A 130 -11.05 -4.31 13.71
C LYS A 130 -11.44 -2.84 13.64
N THR A 131 -11.23 -2.18 12.50
CA THR A 131 -11.39 -0.72 12.38
C THR A 131 -12.60 -0.30 11.55
N GLY A 132 -13.13 -1.20 10.72
CA GLY A 132 -14.11 -0.87 9.70
C GLY A 132 -13.53 -0.16 8.47
N ALA A 133 -12.21 -0.09 8.34
CA ALA A 133 -11.54 0.55 7.20
C ALA A 133 -11.91 -0.11 5.88
N ASN A 134 -12.16 0.68 4.85
CA ASN A 134 -12.43 0.19 3.50
C ASN A 134 -11.14 -0.32 2.84
N ILE A 135 -11.18 -1.54 2.30
CA ILE A 135 -10.09 -2.09 1.50
C ILE A 135 -10.36 -1.78 0.02
N PHE A 136 -9.34 -1.29 -0.69
CA PHE A 136 -9.35 -1.09 -2.14
C PHE A 136 -8.28 -1.99 -2.76
N ALA A 137 -8.68 -2.89 -3.66
CA ALA A 137 -7.80 -3.91 -4.21
C ALA A 137 -8.32 -4.46 -5.55
N SER A 138 -7.62 -5.43 -6.15
CA SER A 138 -8.17 -6.21 -7.25
C SER A 138 -9.34 -7.09 -6.77
N PRO A 139 -10.27 -7.49 -7.68
CA PRO A 139 -11.38 -8.38 -7.30
C PRO A 139 -10.91 -9.70 -6.70
N GLU A 140 -9.80 -10.25 -7.20
CA GLU A 140 -9.22 -11.50 -6.72
C GLU A 140 -8.65 -11.33 -5.30
N THR A 141 -8.03 -10.20 -5.02
CA THR A 141 -7.55 -9.86 -3.67
C THR A 141 -8.73 -9.66 -2.71
N CYS A 142 -9.81 -9.02 -3.16
CA CYS A 142 -11.02 -8.89 -2.34
C CYS A 142 -11.65 -10.23 -1.98
N ASP A 143 -11.68 -11.21 -2.89
CA ASP A 143 -12.14 -12.55 -2.56
C ASP A 143 -11.33 -13.17 -1.41
N ASN A 144 -10.01 -13.01 -1.45
CA ASN A 144 -9.14 -13.50 -0.39
C ASN A 144 -9.34 -12.76 0.94
N MET A 145 -9.65 -11.46 0.90
CA MET A 145 -9.98 -10.72 2.11
C MET A 145 -11.25 -11.26 2.78
N GLN A 146 -12.25 -11.72 2.01
CA GLN A 146 -13.43 -12.36 2.58
C GLN A 146 -13.11 -13.73 3.19
N ILE A 147 -12.25 -14.52 2.52
CA ILE A 147 -11.78 -15.81 3.06
C ILE A 147 -11.04 -15.60 4.38
N ASP A 148 -10.16 -14.62 4.45
CA ASP A 148 -9.42 -14.31 5.66
C ASP A 148 -10.31 -13.74 6.77
N ALA A 149 -11.26 -12.89 6.43
CA ALA A 149 -12.23 -12.39 7.40
C ALA A 149 -13.00 -13.55 8.06
N ALA A 150 -13.48 -14.50 7.26
CA ALA A 150 -14.17 -15.68 7.78
C ALA A 150 -13.25 -16.57 8.63
N ARG A 151 -11.97 -16.70 8.25
CA ARG A 151 -10.97 -17.46 9.00
C ARG A 151 -10.61 -16.81 10.33
N ILE A 152 -10.47 -15.49 10.36
CA ILE A 152 -10.00 -14.73 11.53
C ILE A 152 -11.14 -14.48 12.52
N PHE A 153 -12.31 -14.09 12.02
CA PHE A 153 -13.43 -13.61 12.84
C PHE A 153 -14.58 -14.62 12.95
N GLY A 154 -14.48 -15.76 12.26
CA GLY A 154 -15.51 -16.82 12.26
C GLY A 154 -16.31 -16.88 10.96
N ALA A 155 -16.94 -18.02 10.74
CA ALA A 155 -17.72 -18.28 9.53
C ALA A 155 -18.80 -17.22 9.31
N GLY A 156 -18.86 -16.66 8.09
CA GLY A 156 -19.80 -15.60 7.73
C GLY A 156 -19.32 -14.17 8.02
N ALA A 157 -18.18 -13.99 8.69
CA ALA A 157 -17.60 -12.68 8.84
C ALA A 157 -17.12 -12.13 7.48
N THR A 158 -17.31 -10.84 7.27
CA THR A 158 -16.90 -10.13 6.05
C THR A 158 -16.23 -8.81 6.39
N VAL A 159 -15.46 -8.28 5.46
CA VAL A 159 -14.83 -6.95 5.55
C VAL A 159 -15.20 -6.12 4.32
N PRO A 160 -15.30 -4.78 4.44
CA PRO A 160 -15.58 -3.93 3.29
C PRO A 160 -14.37 -3.93 2.34
N CYS A 161 -14.49 -4.60 1.19
CA CYS A 161 -13.49 -4.63 0.14
C CYS A 161 -14.10 -4.22 -1.20
N PHE A 162 -13.50 -3.23 -1.86
CA PHE A 162 -13.98 -2.62 -3.10
C PHE A 162 -13.02 -2.97 -4.23
N SER A 163 -13.54 -3.68 -5.22
CA SER A 163 -12.79 -4.02 -6.43
C SER A 163 -12.54 -2.80 -7.29
N ILE A 164 -11.27 -2.52 -7.62
CA ILE A 164 -10.87 -1.37 -8.43
C ILE A 164 -11.20 -1.58 -9.90
N THR A 165 -10.99 -2.80 -10.40
CA THR A 165 -11.18 -3.14 -11.81
C THR A 165 -12.04 -4.38 -11.96
N SER A 166 -12.50 -4.65 -13.15
CA SER A 166 -13.20 -5.89 -13.47
C SER A 166 -12.24 -7.09 -13.42
N ARG A 167 -12.77 -8.25 -13.02
CA ARG A 167 -12.03 -9.51 -13.03
C ARG A 167 -11.56 -9.81 -14.45
N GLY A 168 -10.28 -10.14 -14.58
CA GLY A 168 -9.68 -10.47 -15.88
C GLY A 168 -9.51 -9.29 -16.85
N SER A 169 -9.72 -8.05 -16.41
CA SER A 169 -9.43 -6.88 -17.25
C SER A 169 -7.96 -6.80 -17.62
N ILE A 170 -7.66 -6.27 -18.80
CA ILE A 170 -6.30 -6.03 -19.28
C ILE A 170 -5.73 -4.79 -18.56
N PRO A 171 -4.42 -4.78 -18.20
CA PRO A 171 -3.79 -3.60 -17.64
C PRO A 171 -4.04 -2.33 -18.47
N GLY A 172 -4.43 -1.25 -17.82
CA GLY A 172 -4.75 0.03 -18.46
C GLY A 172 -6.08 0.11 -19.19
N SER A 173 -6.87 -0.99 -19.29
CA SER A 173 -8.17 -0.94 -19.97
C SER A 173 -9.27 -0.24 -19.17
N GLU A 174 -9.11 -0.12 -17.87
CA GLU A 174 -10.05 0.54 -16.97
C GLU A 174 -9.31 1.54 -16.09
N ILE A 175 -9.83 2.77 -16.02
CA ILE A 175 -9.34 3.82 -15.13
C ILE A 175 -10.49 4.22 -14.22
N VAL A 176 -10.28 4.13 -12.92
CA VAL A 176 -11.32 4.36 -11.92
C VAL A 176 -10.97 5.58 -11.07
N THR A 177 -11.97 6.41 -10.80
CA THR A 177 -11.86 7.52 -9.86
C THR A 177 -12.50 7.14 -8.53
N LEU A 178 -11.71 7.10 -7.46
CA LEU A 178 -12.18 6.83 -6.11
C LEU A 178 -12.37 8.14 -5.36
N ARG A 179 -13.47 8.22 -4.61
CA ARG A 179 -13.85 9.39 -3.80
C ARG A 179 -13.69 9.17 -2.30
N GLN A 180 -12.94 8.14 -1.91
CA GLN A 180 -12.75 7.75 -0.51
C GLN A 180 -12.21 8.88 0.36
N LEU A 181 -11.34 9.71 -0.19
CA LEU A 181 -10.71 10.82 0.55
C LEU A 181 -11.37 12.18 0.27
N GLU A 182 -12.53 12.23 -0.40
CA GLU A 182 -13.23 13.52 -0.57
C GLU A 182 -13.68 14.11 0.78
N PRO A 183 -13.63 15.40 0.94
CA PRO A 183 -13.29 16.44 -0.05
C PRO A 183 -11.80 16.74 -0.19
N VAL A 184 -10.92 16.02 0.52
CA VAL A 184 -9.48 16.30 0.61
C VAL A 184 -8.74 15.94 -0.67
N ALA A 185 -8.99 14.75 -1.21
CA ALA A 185 -8.31 14.26 -2.39
C ALA A 185 -9.21 13.39 -3.28
N THR A 186 -8.87 13.35 -4.55
CA THR A 186 -9.39 12.40 -5.54
C THR A 186 -8.30 11.39 -5.86
N ILE A 187 -8.66 10.13 -6.07
CA ILE A 187 -7.71 9.06 -6.37
C ILE A 187 -8.03 8.47 -7.73
N THR A 188 -7.06 8.44 -8.62
CA THR A 188 -7.14 7.69 -9.88
C THR A 188 -6.45 6.35 -9.68
N ALA A 189 -7.13 5.26 -10.01
CA ALA A 189 -6.59 3.92 -9.88
C ALA A 189 -6.79 3.12 -11.17
N PHE A 190 -5.81 2.30 -11.51
CA PHE A 190 -5.86 1.42 -12.68
C PHE A 190 -4.96 0.21 -12.48
N LYS A 191 -5.28 -0.88 -13.18
CA LYS A 191 -4.45 -2.07 -13.21
C LYS A 191 -3.19 -1.80 -14.03
N HIS A 192 -2.01 -2.18 -13.46
CA HIS A 192 -0.73 -2.08 -14.15
C HIS A 192 0.03 -3.41 -14.14
N LEU A 193 1.32 -3.40 -14.45
CA LEU A 193 2.14 -4.59 -14.62
C LEU A 193 2.93 -4.91 -13.36
N HIS A 194 2.88 -6.17 -12.92
CA HIS A 194 3.77 -6.71 -11.89
C HIS A 194 5.17 -6.96 -12.46
N SER A 195 6.21 -6.84 -11.67
CA SER A 195 7.58 -7.19 -12.05
C SER A 195 7.66 -8.64 -12.54
N THR A 196 8.54 -8.90 -13.52
CA THR A 196 8.68 -10.22 -14.14
C THR A 196 10.12 -10.51 -14.52
N ASN A 197 10.49 -11.79 -14.48
CA ASN A 197 11.78 -12.29 -14.97
C ASN A 197 11.67 -12.94 -16.37
N THR A 198 10.50 -12.85 -17.00
CA THR A 198 10.24 -13.48 -18.31
C THR A 198 10.24 -12.47 -19.46
N ALA A 199 10.35 -11.17 -19.17
CA ALA A 199 10.45 -10.18 -20.22
C ALA A 199 11.72 -10.37 -21.05
N PRO A 200 11.68 -10.12 -22.37
CA PRO A 200 12.87 -10.11 -23.20
C PRO A 200 13.93 -9.12 -22.67
N GLN A 201 15.20 -9.47 -22.87
CA GLN A 201 16.28 -8.54 -22.57
C GLN A 201 16.21 -7.32 -23.48
N ASP A 202 16.32 -6.15 -22.89
CA ASP A 202 16.40 -4.90 -23.61
C ASP A 202 17.85 -4.67 -24.10
N THR A 203 18.05 -4.67 -25.38
CA THR A 203 19.36 -4.44 -26.00
C THR A 203 19.61 -2.98 -26.38
N SER A 204 18.68 -2.08 -26.07
CA SER A 204 18.78 -0.65 -26.42
C SER A 204 19.77 0.13 -25.55
N PHE A 205 20.22 -0.45 -24.43
CA PHE A 205 21.29 0.11 -23.60
C PHE A 205 22.18 -1.02 -23.04
N PRO A 206 23.41 -0.71 -22.60
CA PRO A 206 24.27 -1.73 -22.00
C PRO A 206 23.64 -2.35 -20.76
N PRO A 207 23.74 -3.66 -20.57
CA PRO A 207 23.21 -4.29 -19.35
C PRO A 207 23.95 -3.73 -18.13
N VAL A 208 23.19 -3.19 -17.19
CA VAL A 208 23.71 -2.77 -15.89
C VAL A 208 23.73 -3.98 -14.99
N ILE A 209 24.87 -4.65 -14.93
CA ILE A 209 25.08 -5.79 -14.05
C ILE A 209 25.57 -5.24 -12.70
N ILE A 210 24.73 -5.37 -11.69
CA ILE A 210 25.15 -5.29 -10.30
C ILE A 210 25.03 -6.72 -9.79
N ASN A 211 25.94 -7.16 -8.93
CA ASN A 211 25.74 -8.40 -8.21
C ASN A 211 24.37 -8.31 -7.55
N SER A 212 23.45 -9.14 -8.05
CA SER A 212 22.05 -9.04 -7.64
C SER A 212 21.94 -9.10 -6.12
N PRO A 213 21.45 -8.06 -5.45
CA PRO A 213 21.23 -8.12 -4.02
C PRO A 213 20.25 -9.23 -3.62
N VAL A 214 19.40 -9.63 -4.54
CA VAL A 214 18.43 -10.73 -4.35
C VAL A 214 19.14 -12.09 -4.10
N ASN A 215 20.29 -12.33 -4.69
CA ASN A 215 21.05 -13.56 -4.47
C ASN A 215 21.85 -13.54 -3.15
N GLY A 216 22.11 -12.38 -2.58
CA GLY A 216 22.83 -12.23 -1.31
C GLY A 216 21.93 -12.22 -0.07
N VAL A 217 20.66 -11.87 -0.26
CA VAL A 217 19.70 -11.71 0.84
C VAL A 217 19.22 -13.05 1.40
N CYS A 218 19.34 -14.13 0.62
CA CYS A 218 18.84 -15.44 1.00
C CYS A 218 19.83 -16.52 0.64
N ALA A 219 21.00 -16.52 1.31
CA ALA A 219 21.98 -17.61 1.21
C ALA A 219 21.46 -18.94 1.83
N THR A 220 20.44 -18.91 2.59
CA THR A 220 19.56 -20.03 2.99
C THR A 220 18.19 -19.74 2.41
N PRO A 221 17.39 -20.74 2.04
CA PRO A 221 16.09 -20.47 1.45
C PRO A 221 15.36 -19.47 2.33
N CYS A 222 15.24 -18.24 1.84
CA CYS A 222 14.38 -17.24 2.42
C CYS A 222 12.97 -17.81 2.35
N ASN A 223 12.62 -18.49 3.39
CA ASN A 223 11.24 -18.79 3.58
C ASN A 223 10.59 -17.47 3.98
N LEU A 224 10.18 -16.69 2.97
CA LEU A 224 9.40 -15.47 3.22
C LEU A 224 8.19 -15.75 4.10
N ALA A 225 7.70 -17.00 4.11
CA ALA A 225 6.69 -17.45 5.05
C ALA A 225 7.19 -17.47 6.50
N ASP A 226 8.49 -17.66 6.72
CA ASP A 226 9.10 -17.60 8.06
C ASP A 226 9.44 -16.18 8.50
N ALA A 227 9.53 -15.23 7.56
CA ALA A 227 9.64 -13.80 7.90
C ALA A 227 8.34 -13.25 8.52
N ARG A 228 7.24 -14.00 8.41
CA ARG A 228 5.98 -13.72 9.09
C ARG A 228 6.13 -14.06 10.57
N ASP A 229 6.34 -13.05 11.37
CA ASP A 229 6.53 -13.29 12.79
C ASP A 229 5.22 -13.61 13.50
N LYS A 230 5.19 -14.80 14.10
CA LYS A 230 4.08 -15.21 14.97
C LYS A 230 3.94 -14.31 16.20
N ASN A 231 5.01 -13.64 16.59
CA ASN A 231 5.04 -12.75 17.76
C ASN A 231 4.52 -11.34 17.45
N LEU A 232 4.27 -11.00 16.17
CA LEU A 232 3.63 -9.73 15.80
C LEU A 232 2.14 -9.71 16.11
N PHE A 233 1.55 -10.89 16.39
CA PHE A 233 0.13 -11.00 16.71
C PHE A 233 -0.10 -10.91 18.23
N PRO A 234 -1.17 -10.26 18.67
CA PRO A 234 -1.55 -10.25 20.07
C PRO A 234 -1.64 -11.67 20.62
N ALA A 235 -1.20 -11.89 21.85
CA ALA A 235 -1.29 -13.19 22.50
C ALA A 235 -2.74 -13.69 22.51
N GLY A 236 -2.95 -14.94 22.08
CA GLY A 236 -4.26 -15.54 21.99
C GLY A 236 -5.07 -15.17 20.73
N THR A 237 -4.53 -14.37 19.82
CA THR A 237 -5.15 -14.11 18.52
C THR A 237 -4.92 -15.29 17.59
N ALA A 238 -5.94 -15.68 16.82
CA ALA A 238 -5.77 -16.64 15.72
C ALA A 238 -4.71 -16.11 14.74
N ASP A 239 -4.01 -17.02 14.08
CA ASP A 239 -3.04 -16.64 13.04
C ASP A 239 -3.72 -15.80 11.96
N VAL A 240 -3.43 -14.49 11.96
CA VAL A 240 -4.03 -13.51 11.06
C VAL A 240 -3.29 -13.40 9.72
N ARG A 241 -2.22 -14.20 9.53
CA ARG A 241 -1.55 -14.28 8.23
C ARG A 241 -2.52 -14.76 7.17
N THR A 242 -2.32 -14.31 5.96
CA THR A 242 -3.16 -14.59 4.79
C THR A 242 -2.58 -15.76 3.97
N PRO A 243 -2.77 -17.04 4.38
CA PRO A 243 -2.11 -18.16 3.71
C PRO A 243 -2.61 -18.37 2.28
N SER A 244 -3.83 -17.97 1.96
CA SER A 244 -4.40 -18.02 0.62
C SER A 244 -3.64 -17.14 -0.38
N ILE A 245 -3.11 -16.01 0.08
CA ILE A 245 -2.35 -15.05 -0.73
C ILE A 245 -0.86 -15.41 -0.81
N ALA A 246 -0.34 -16.14 0.19
CA ALA A 246 1.08 -16.50 0.29
C ALA A 246 1.62 -17.29 -0.90
N THR A 247 0.77 -17.98 -1.62
CA THR A 247 1.19 -18.95 -2.65
C THR A 247 1.26 -18.37 -4.05
N SER A 248 0.97 -17.10 -4.25
CA SER A 248 0.98 -16.44 -5.57
C SER A 248 0.20 -17.20 -6.65
N ARG A 249 -0.83 -17.95 -6.26
CA ARG A 249 -1.59 -18.80 -7.17
C ARG A 249 -2.64 -18.01 -7.94
N ALA A 250 -2.99 -18.52 -9.10
CA ALA A 250 -4.08 -18.02 -9.91
C ALA A 250 -5.38 -17.90 -9.13
N GLY A 251 -6.13 -16.85 -9.38
CA GLY A 251 -7.39 -16.57 -8.70
C GLY A 251 -7.23 -16.06 -7.27
N GLN A 252 -6.00 -15.85 -6.81
CA GLN A 252 -5.72 -15.36 -5.46
C GLN A 252 -5.19 -13.92 -5.45
N GLY A 253 -5.22 -13.23 -6.57
CA GLY A 253 -4.83 -11.84 -6.69
C GLY A 253 -3.32 -11.58 -6.69
N GLY A 254 -2.47 -12.62 -6.62
CA GLY A 254 -1.01 -12.51 -6.54
C GLY A 254 -0.45 -11.37 -7.38
N PRO A 255 -0.14 -11.57 -8.67
CA PRO A 255 0.51 -10.55 -9.49
C PRO A 255 -0.45 -9.54 -10.15
N ILE A 256 -1.70 -9.42 -9.67
CA ILE A 256 -2.67 -8.46 -10.22
C ILE A 256 -2.51 -7.13 -9.51
N SER A 257 -1.79 -6.21 -10.15
CA SER A 257 -1.29 -4.99 -9.52
C SER A 257 -2.12 -3.77 -9.86
N ILE A 258 -2.37 -2.94 -8.85
CA ILE A 258 -3.11 -1.68 -8.96
C ILE A 258 -2.15 -0.51 -8.67
N TYR A 259 -2.18 0.47 -9.55
CA TYR A 259 -1.51 1.75 -9.42
C TYR A 259 -2.48 2.77 -8.85
N TYR A 260 -2.06 3.59 -7.88
CA TYR A 260 -2.87 4.63 -7.27
C TYR A 260 -2.19 5.99 -7.43
N HIS A 261 -2.93 6.96 -7.94
CA HIS A 261 -2.49 8.35 -8.04
C HIS A 261 -3.45 9.26 -7.29
N PHE A 262 -2.93 9.96 -6.30
CA PHE A 262 -3.66 10.83 -5.41
C PHE A 262 -3.46 12.29 -5.83
N LYS A 263 -4.55 13.03 -5.92
CA LYS A 263 -4.53 14.46 -6.25
C LYS A 263 -5.31 15.23 -5.19
N LEU A 264 -4.60 16.05 -4.41
CA LEU A 264 -5.23 16.92 -3.44
C LEU A 264 -6.14 17.93 -4.13
N ARG A 265 -7.22 18.28 -3.47
CA ARG A 265 -8.15 19.32 -3.91
C ARG A 265 -7.74 20.69 -3.36
N GLY A 266 -8.28 21.76 -3.96
CA GLY A 266 -7.99 23.14 -3.59
C GLY A 266 -6.85 23.74 -4.42
N GLU A 267 -6.34 24.89 -3.96
CA GLU A 267 -5.36 25.68 -4.71
C GLU A 267 -3.98 25.02 -4.79
N ASN A 268 -3.62 24.21 -3.82
CA ASN A 268 -2.28 23.65 -3.66
C ASN A 268 -2.02 22.32 -4.39
N ARG A 269 -2.93 21.80 -5.13
CA ARG A 269 -2.89 20.67 -6.08
C ARG A 269 -1.71 19.70 -5.97
N PHE A 270 -1.21 19.45 -4.75
CA PHE A 270 -0.16 18.45 -4.51
C PHE A 270 -0.63 17.07 -4.97
N THR A 271 0.25 16.33 -5.60
CA THR A 271 -0.05 15.01 -6.14
C THR A 271 0.98 14.00 -5.68
N PHE A 272 0.54 12.79 -5.42
CA PHE A 272 1.46 11.68 -5.22
C PHE A 272 0.94 10.40 -5.87
N ALA A 273 1.86 9.57 -6.28
CA ALA A 273 1.58 8.24 -6.80
C ALA A 273 2.14 7.18 -5.85
N TRP A 274 1.46 6.04 -5.79
CA TRP A 274 1.96 4.89 -5.07
C TRP A 274 1.70 3.59 -5.85
N HIS A 275 2.72 2.76 -5.91
CA HIS A 275 2.65 1.39 -6.41
C HIS A 275 3.73 0.54 -5.74
N ASN A 276 3.48 -0.74 -5.59
CA ASN A 276 4.34 -1.67 -4.85
C ASN A 276 5.07 -2.67 -5.74
N THR A 277 5.01 -2.50 -7.05
CA THR A 277 5.69 -3.36 -8.03
C THR A 277 5.86 -2.60 -9.35
N THR A 278 6.77 -3.07 -10.20
CA THR A 278 7.10 -2.43 -11.47
C THR A 278 7.31 -3.48 -12.55
N GLY A 279 6.44 -3.53 -13.55
CA GLY A 279 6.56 -4.49 -14.64
C GLY A 279 7.31 -3.95 -15.85
N ALA A 280 7.60 -4.85 -16.78
CA ALA A 280 8.32 -4.53 -18.01
C ALA A 280 7.43 -3.75 -18.99
N LEU A 281 7.35 -2.42 -18.80
CA LEU A 281 6.44 -1.54 -19.51
C LEU A 281 6.70 -1.54 -21.02
N LYS A 282 7.96 -1.52 -21.43
CA LYS A 282 8.37 -1.48 -22.85
C LYS A 282 7.83 -2.69 -23.63
N GLU A 283 7.86 -3.87 -23.03
CA GLU A 283 7.39 -5.12 -23.61
C GLU A 283 5.90 -5.40 -23.30
N GLY A 284 5.33 -4.70 -22.34
CA GLY A 284 3.99 -4.98 -21.82
C GLY A 284 3.90 -6.32 -21.10
N CYS A 285 4.96 -6.70 -20.35
CA CYS A 285 5.03 -7.98 -19.66
C CYS A 285 4.87 -7.83 -18.15
N ALA A 286 4.18 -8.80 -17.55
CA ALA A 286 3.99 -8.93 -16.12
C ALA A 286 4.25 -10.38 -15.69
N LEU A 287 4.48 -10.60 -14.40
CA LEU A 287 4.56 -11.95 -13.85
C LEU A 287 3.28 -12.72 -14.23
N PRO A 288 3.41 -13.92 -14.83
CA PRO A 288 2.25 -14.76 -15.06
C PRO A 288 1.57 -15.09 -13.74
N ASN A 289 0.26 -14.96 -13.70
CA ASN A 289 -0.51 -15.41 -12.55
C ASN A 289 -0.62 -16.94 -12.63
N ASN A 290 0.29 -17.67 -12.00
CA ASN A 290 0.36 -19.12 -12.09
C ASN A 290 -0.96 -19.76 -11.67
N LEU A 291 -1.60 -20.46 -12.62
CA LEU A 291 -2.78 -21.26 -12.32
C LEU A 291 -2.43 -22.39 -11.34
N PRO A 292 -3.35 -22.77 -10.43
CA PRO A 292 -3.10 -23.91 -9.56
C PRO A 292 -2.86 -25.17 -10.39
N PRO A 293 -2.03 -26.12 -9.94
CA PRO A 293 -1.91 -27.41 -10.58
C PRO A 293 -3.29 -28.05 -10.81
N PRO A 294 -3.57 -28.70 -11.96
CA PRO A 294 -2.59 -29.21 -12.92
C PRO A 294 -2.37 -28.34 -14.16
N ALA A 295 -2.47 -27.01 -14.08
CA ALA A 295 -2.26 -26.20 -15.27
C ALA A 295 -0.85 -26.44 -15.84
N PRO A 296 -0.69 -26.59 -17.16
CA PRO A 296 0.60 -26.73 -17.81
C PRO A 296 1.50 -25.53 -17.49
N PRO A 297 2.82 -25.73 -17.35
CA PRO A 297 3.75 -24.63 -17.23
C PRO A 297 3.58 -23.66 -18.43
N ASN A 298 3.69 -22.37 -18.16
CA ASN A 298 3.50 -21.28 -19.13
C ASN A 298 2.06 -21.11 -19.69
N THR A 299 1.06 -21.61 -18.98
CA THR A 299 -0.33 -21.28 -19.35
C THR A 299 -0.60 -19.80 -19.07
N PRO A 300 -1.17 -19.05 -20.05
CA PRO A 300 -1.58 -17.68 -19.82
C PRO A 300 -2.57 -17.60 -18.65
N SER A 301 -2.31 -16.74 -17.72
CA SER A 301 -3.05 -16.67 -16.46
C SER A 301 -4.05 -15.54 -16.39
N GLN A 302 -3.87 -14.56 -17.25
CA GLN A 302 -4.80 -13.46 -17.41
C GLN A 302 -5.22 -13.37 -18.88
N PRO A 303 -6.47 -13.01 -19.17
CA PRO A 303 -6.88 -12.78 -20.54
C PRO A 303 -5.91 -11.82 -21.25
N GLY A 304 -5.47 -12.20 -22.45
CA GLY A 304 -4.55 -11.41 -23.26
C GLY A 304 -3.05 -11.60 -22.98
N GLN A 305 -2.64 -12.35 -21.95
CA GLN A 305 -1.24 -12.73 -21.75
C GLN A 305 -0.84 -13.89 -22.66
N ASN A 306 0.38 -13.86 -23.19
CA ASN A 306 1.02 -15.02 -23.81
C ASN A 306 1.67 -15.93 -22.73
N ALA A 307 2.33 -17.00 -23.16
CA ALA A 307 3.00 -17.95 -22.28
C ALA A 307 4.12 -17.32 -21.40
N LEU A 308 4.67 -16.20 -21.80
CA LEU A 308 5.69 -15.45 -21.05
C LEU A 308 5.07 -14.39 -20.11
N GLY A 309 3.75 -14.30 -20.02
CA GLY A 309 3.09 -13.27 -19.20
C GLY A 309 2.96 -11.91 -19.91
N CYS A 310 3.25 -11.83 -21.20
CA CYS A 310 3.22 -10.55 -21.91
C CYS A 310 1.86 -10.30 -22.57
N PHE A 311 1.33 -9.10 -22.38
CA PHE A 311 0.18 -8.56 -23.12
C PHE A 311 0.61 -7.90 -24.43
N GLY A 312 1.89 -7.56 -24.56
CA GLY A 312 2.52 -6.94 -25.71
C GLY A 312 2.74 -5.42 -25.56
N PRO A 313 3.60 -4.83 -26.41
CA PRO A 313 4.05 -3.43 -26.30
C PRO A 313 2.89 -2.40 -26.35
N ALA A 314 1.78 -2.71 -27.00
CA ALA A 314 0.62 -1.83 -27.07
C ALA A 314 0.00 -1.57 -25.68
N VAL A 315 -0.02 -2.58 -24.80
CA VAL A 315 -0.49 -2.43 -23.42
C VAL A 315 0.49 -1.58 -22.61
N GLY A 316 1.78 -1.81 -22.81
CA GLY A 316 2.82 -0.98 -22.18
C GLY A 316 2.71 0.49 -22.59
N GLN A 317 2.53 0.77 -23.87
CA GLN A 317 2.33 2.13 -24.39
C GLN A 317 1.05 2.78 -23.83
N GLN A 318 -0.03 2.02 -23.71
CA GLN A 318 -1.27 2.51 -23.11
C GLN A 318 -1.06 2.92 -21.66
N LEU A 319 -0.36 2.11 -20.87
CA LEU A 319 -0.01 2.43 -19.48
C LEU A 319 0.88 3.66 -19.40
N ALA A 320 1.89 3.78 -20.26
CA ALA A 320 2.73 4.97 -20.38
C ALA A 320 1.89 6.23 -20.62
N ASN A 321 0.97 6.19 -21.59
CA ASN A 321 0.06 7.31 -21.89
C ASN A 321 -0.83 7.68 -20.70
N ILE A 322 -1.31 6.68 -19.93
CA ILE A 322 -2.10 6.94 -18.72
C ILE A 322 -1.22 7.67 -17.69
N MET A 323 -0.02 7.18 -17.41
CA MET A 323 0.90 7.82 -16.45
C MET A 323 1.25 9.26 -16.88
N GLU A 324 1.52 9.49 -18.15
CA GLU A 324 1.77 10.83 -18.69
C GLU A 324 0.58 11.76 -18.52
N SER A 325 -0.65 11.26 -18.66
CA SER A 325 -1.86 12.04 -18.46
C SER A 325 -2.09 12.49 -17.01
N LEU A 326 -1.44 11.82 -16.05
CA LEU A 326 -1.50 12.13 -14.62
C LEU A 326 -0.52 13.21 -14.19
N ARG A 327 0.39 13.63 -15.06
CA ARG A 327 1.37 14.69 -14.77
C ARG A 327 0.68 16.03 -14.46
N PRO A 328 1.26 16.85 -13.60
CA PRO A 328 2.48 16.63 -12.84
C PRO A 328 2.25 15.70 -11.64
N THR A 329 3.27 14.91 -11.32
CA THR A 329 3.33 14.15 -10.07
C THR A 329 4.42 14.74 -9.19
N ASP A 330 4.08 15.12 -7.97
CA ASP A 330 5.04 15.76 -7.07
C ASP A 330 5.89 14.72 -6.36
N VAL A 331 5.26 13.64 -5.86
CA VAL A 331 5.94 12.55 -5.17
C VAL A 331 5.50 11.22 -5.77
N GLU A 332 6.45 10.34 -6.04
CA GLU A 332 6.19 8.94 -6.37
C GLU A 332 6.79 8.04 -5.28
N ILE A 333 5.98 7.15 -4.75
CA ILE A 333 6.39 6.06 -3.86
C ILE A 333 6.28 4.79 -4.68
N GLY A 334 7.41 4.29 -5.21
CA GLY A 334 7.41 3.22 -6.21
C GLY A 334 8.43 2.12 -5.93
N SER A 335 8.10 0.90 -6.35
CA SER A 335 8.96 -0.26 -6.13
C SER A 335 10.20 -0.22 -7.01
N VAL A 336 11.36 -0.39 -6.40
CA VAL A 336 12.65 -0.57 -7.11
C VAL A 336 13.00 -2.03 -7.29
N VAL A 337 12.41 -2.93 -6.51
CA VAL A 337 12.64 -4.36 -6.65
C VAL A 337 11.94 -4.88 -7.91
N SER A 338 12.74 -5.44 -8.82
CA SER A 338 12.26 -6.05 -10.04
C SER A 338 12.71 -7.50 -10.12
N LEU A 339 11.77 -8.41 -10.39
CA LEU A 339 12.11 -9.78 -10.74
C LEU A 339 12.92 -9.83 -12.04
N GLY A 340 12.81 -8.80 -12.89
CA GLY A 340 13.60 -8.64 -14.11
C GLY A 340 15.02 -8.14 -13.89
N PHE A 341 15.46 -7.96 -12.64
CA PHE A 341 16.77 -7.39 -12.32
C PHE A 341 17.94 -8.12 -13.00
N GLY A 342 17.91 -9.43 -13.04
CA GLY A 342 18.94 -10.24 -13.73
C GLY A 342 18.93 -10.13 -15.26
N ILE A 343 17.91 -9.51 -15.85
CA ILE A 343 17.73 -9.36 -17.31
C ILE A 343 17.90 -7.90 -17.71
N ASN A 344 17.11 -7.01 -17.12
CA ASN A 344 17.00 -5.59 -17.50
C ASN A 344 17.44 -4.64 -16.37
N GLY A 345 17.92 -5.17 -15.25
CA GLY A 345 18.24 -4.37 -14.08
C GLY A 345 17.02 -3.62 -13.53
N GLU A 346 17.21 -2.39 -13.13
CA GLU A 346 16.15 -1.50 -12.65
C GLU A 346 15.55 -0.60 -13.76
N ARG A 347 15.69 -1.00 -15.02
CA ARG A 347 15.16 -0.28 -16.19
C ARG A 347 13.68 0.06 -16.04
N ASP A 348 12.91 -0.90 -15.53
CA ASP A 348 11.46 -0.77 -15.52
C ASP A 348 11.02 0.36 -14.58
N ILE A 349 11.64 0.52 -13.40
CA ILE A 349 11.32 1.65 -12.53
C ILE A 349 11.79 2.98 -13.12
N VAL A 350 12.96 3.02 -13.74
CA VAL A 350 13.42 4.23 -14.44
C VAL A 350 12.44 4.62 -15.55
N THR A 351 11.90 3.62 -16.27
CA THR A 351 10.87 3.85 -17.30
C THR A 351 9.57 4.40 -16.69
N TYR A 352 9.10 3.87 -15.56
CA TYR A 352 7.93 4.41 -14.85
C TYR A 352 8.19 5.85 -14.43
N ASN A 353 9.34 6.14 -13.80
CA ASN A 353 9.70 7.51 -13.44
C ASN A 353 9.74 8.45 -14.64
N GLN A 354 10.24 8.00 -15.79
CA GLN A 354 10.22 8.81 -17.01
C GLN A 354 8.79 9.15 -17.46
N HIS A 355 7.82 8.23 -17.33
CA HIS A 355 6.43 8.48 -17.74
C HIS A 355 5.62 9.25 -16.72
N ILE A 356 5.81 9.04 -15.41
CA ILE A 356 5.09 9.79 -14.37
C ILE A 356 5.76 11.14 -14.06
N ALA A 357 7.06 11.26 -14.29
CA ALA A 357 7.90 12.45 -14.08
C ALA A 357 7.75 13.07 -12.68
N PRO A 358 8.05 12.31 -11.60
CA PRO A 358 7.92 12.82 -10.24
C PRO A 358 9.05 13.82 -9.92
N LYS A 359 8.76 14.81 -9.06
CA LYS A 359 9.80 15.69 -8.52
C LYS A 359 10.62 15.00 -7.44
N VAL A 360 9.96 14.16 -6.64
CA VAL A 360 10.58 13.36 -5.58
C VAL A 360 10.21 11.90 -5.79
N PHE A 361 11.21 11.02 -5.74
CA PHE A 361 11.03 9.57 -5.76
C PHE A 361 11.42 8.96 -4.42
N ILE A 362 10.48 8.24 -3.82
CA ILE A 362 10.65 7.48 -2.59
C ILE A 362 10.58 6.00 -2.99
N PRO A 363 11.71 5.31 -3.13
CA PRO A 363 11.73 3.91 -3.49
C PRO A 363 11.15 3.06 -2.36
N ASN A 364 10.35 2.08 -2.71
CA ASN A 364 9.84 1.09 -1.79
C ASN A 364 10.24 -0.34 -2.21
N HIS A 365 9.82 -1.32 -1.45
CA HIS A 365 10.13 -2.74 -1.65
C HIS A 365 11.63 -3.07 -1.51
N VAL A 366 12.39 -2.24 -0.77
CA VAL A 366 13.84 -2.38 -0.65
C VAL A 366 14.28 -3.32 0.47
N THR A 367 13.44 -3.57 1.47
CA THR A 367 13.83 -4.27 2.70
C THR A 367 12.76 -5.20 3.31
N ALA A 368 11.99 -5.96 2.52
CA ALA A 368 11.07 -6.96 3.12
C ALA A 368 11.82 -7.94 4.02
N VAL A 369 13.05 -8.26 3.64
CA VAL A 369 13.97 -9.16 4.34
C VAL A 369 15.42 -8.76 4.08
N ALA A 370 15.65 -7.60 3.47
CA ALA A 370 16.96 -7.13 3.08
C ALA A 370 17.65 -6.45 4.26
N VAL A 371 18.93 -6.60 4.32
CA VAL A 371 19.81 -5.83 5.19
C VAL A 371 20.14 -4.48 4.53
N GLU A 372 20.62 -3.54 5.33
CA GLU A 372 20.99 -2.18 4.90
C GLU A 372 21.85 -2.12 3.63
N SER A 373 22.84 -3.02 3.52
CA SER A 373 23.72 -3.11 2.34
C SER A 373 22.95 -3.36 1.04
N SER A 374 21.93 -4.19 1.07
CA SER A 374 21.11 -4.48 -0.12
C SER A 374 20.31 -3.26 -0.58
N SER A 375 19.80 -2.46 0.36
CA SER A 375 19.10 -1.21 0.01
C SER A 375 20.02 -0.25 -0.74
N LEU A 376 21.26 -0.09 -0.29
CA LEU A 376 22.25 0.78 -0.96
C LEU A 376 22.70 0.24 -2.33
N GLU A 377 22.79 -1.08 -2.47
CA GLU A 377 23.09 -1.72 -3.75
C GLU A 377 21.98 -1.45 -4.80
N TRP A 378 20.72 -1.50 -4.39
CA TRP A 378 19.61 -1.11 -5.26
C TRP A 378 19.69 0.36 -5.68
N LYS A 379 20.06 1.25 -4.76
CA LYS A 379 20.27 2.67 -5.07
C LYS A 379 21.33 2.86 -6.15
N VAL A 380 22.49 2.20 -6.00
CA VAL A 380 23.56 2.24 -6.98
C VAL A 380 23.10 1.68 -8.33
N GLY A 381 22.29 0.63 -8.31
CA GLY A 381 21.68 0.05 -9.51
C GLY A 381 20.79 1.03 -10.26
N TYR A 382 19.89 1.64 -9.55
CA TYR A 382 18.96 2.63 -10.09
C TYR A 382 19.69 3.81 -10.74
N GLU A 383 20.72 4.38 -10.05
CA GLU A 383 21.51 5.48 -10.57
C GLU A 383 22.28 5.09 -11.84
N LYS A 384 22.92 3.90 -11.85
CA LYS A 384 23.62 3.39 -13.04
C LYS A 384 22.70 3.14 -14.23
N VAL A 385 21.48 2.66 -13.99
CA VAL A 385 20.50 2.46 -15.05
C VAL A 385 20.04 3.79 -15.63
N GLN A 386 19.84 4.83 -14.81
CA GLN A 386 19.56 6.18 -15.31
C GLN A 386 20.67 6.69 -16.23
N ASP A 387 21.95 6.45 -15.85
CA ASP A 387 23.09 6.82 -16.68
C ASP A 387 23.11 6.03 -18.00
N ALA A 388 22.92 4.72 -17.93
CA ALA A 388 22.90 3.85 -19.10
C ALA A 388 21.76 4.19 -20.08
N MET A 389 20.60 4.58 -19.56
CA MET A 389 19.46 5.06 -20.35
C MET A 389 19.59 6.52 -20.77
N SER A 390 20.71 7.19 -20.44
CA SER A 390 20.97 8.60 -20.75
C SER A 390 19.87 9.55 -20.29
N VAL A 391 19.28 9.27 -19.10
CA VAL A 391 18.28 10.15 -18.50
C VAL A 391 18.92 11.49 -18.14
N PRO A 392 18.46 12.63 -18.71
CA PRO A 392 19.00 13.94 -18.39
C PRO A 392 18.91 14.25 -16.89
N GLN A 393 19.94 14.92 -16.36
CA GLN A 393 20.02 15.21 -14.93
C GLN A 393 18.83 16.02 -14.39
N ASP A 394 18.33 16.95 -15.19
CA ASP A 394 17.18 17.80 -14.88
C ASP A 394 15.82 17.06 -14.94
N GLN A 395 15.81 15.83 -15.47
CA GLN A 395 14.64 14.95 -15.50
C GLN A 395 14.69 13.86 -14.42
N ARG A 396 15.79 13.79 -13.66
CA ARG A 396 15.90 12.83 -12.54
C ARG A 396 15.21 13.37 -11.31
N PRO A 397 14.40 12.56 -10.62
CA PRO A 397 13.75 13.01 -9.40
C PRO A 397 14.76 13.16 -8.24
N ASP A 398 14.43 14.01 -7.28
CA ASP A 398 15.10 14.01 -5.98
C ASP A 398 14.86 12.68 -5.28
N LEU A 399 15.90 11.92 -4.94
CA LEU A 399 15.79 10.63 -4.28
C LEU A 399 15.64 10.79 -2.78
N ARG A 400 14.65 10.09 -2.22
CA ARG A 400 14.47 9.88 -0.78
C ARG A 400 14.63 8.39 -0.50
N TRP A 401 15.87 7.91 -0.57
CA TRP A 401 16.18 6.49 -0.41
C TRP A 401 16.06 6.07 1.04
N LEU A 402 15.30 4.98 1.28
CA LEU A 402 15.02 4.48 2.63
C LEU A 402 16.04 3.42 3.03
N VAL A 403 16.55 3.54 4.26
CA VAL A 403 17.53 2.64 4.87
C VAL A 403 17.06 2.23 6.26
N ASP A 404 16.85 0.94 6.46
CA ASP A 404 16.49 0.38 7.76
C ASP A 404 17.74 0.28 8.67
N PRO A 405 17.73 0.69 9.94
CA PRO A 405 16.57 1.21 10.69
C PRO A 405 16.41 2.74 10.67
N ASN A 406 17.25 3.46 9.93
CA ASN A 406 17.35 4.93 10.01
C ASN A 406 16.07 5.65 9.59
N ASP A 407 15.36 5.11 8.58
CA ASP A 407 14.17 5.72 7.99
C ASP A 407 12.88 5.00 8.38
N TYR A 408 13.00 3.89 9.14
CA TYR A 408 11.86 3.14 9.63
C TYR A 408 11.06 3.96 10.63
N LEU A 409 9.76 4.11 10.40
CA LEU A 409 8.83 4.95 11.17
C LEU A 409 9.28 6.43 11.29
N ARG A 410 10.20 6.88 10.45
CA ARG A 410 10.59 8.28 10.38
C ARG A 410 9.66 9.01 9.41
N PRO A 411 8.91 10.03 9.86
CA PRO A 411 7.98 10.74 9.00
C PRO A 411 8.68 11.47 7.85
N LEU A 412 8.17 11.28 6.64
CA LEU A 412 8.48 12.07 5.45
C LEU A 412 7.38 13.10 5.29
N VAL A 413 7.67 14.34 5.62
CA VAL A 413 6.67 15.41 5.73
C VAL A 413 6.71 16.30 4.49
N PHE A 414 5.54 16.55 3.92
CA PHE A 414 5.35 17.39 2.74
C PHE A 414 4.28 18.45 3.05
N ASP A 415 4.65 19.73 2.93
CA ASP A 415 3.66 20.82 2.94
C ASP A 415 3.14 21.05 1.52
N PRO A 416 1.87 20.77 1.24
CA PRO A 416 1.29 20.98 -0.09
C PRO A 416 1.32 22.43 -0.57
N ARG A 417 1.53 23.40 0.35
CA ARG A 417 1.61 24.84 0.06
C ARG A 417 3.01 25.29 -0.39
N ASP A 418 4.02 24.42 -0.25
CA ASP A 418 5.38 24.75 -0.65
C ASP A 418 5.43 25.17 -2.13
N ALA A 419 6.14 26.26 -2.40
CA ALA A 419 6.25 26.84 -3.73
C ALA A 419 6.84 25.87 -4.78
N ARG A 420 7.66 24.89 -4.35
CA ARG A 420 8.24 23.86 -5.23
C ARG A 420 7.19 22.98 -5.93
N TRP A 421 5.96 22.87 -5.37
CA TRP A 421 4.88 22.11 -5.98
C TRP A 421 4.07 22.93 -6.98
N LYS A 422 4.20 24.27 -6.96
CA LYS A 422 3.51 25.14 -7.90
C LYS A 422 4.05 24.90 -9.30
N LYS A 423 3.17 24.80 -10.30
CA LYS A 423 3.59 24.87 -11.70
C LYS A 423 4.30 26.19 -11.91
N PRO A 424 5.43 26.22 -12.67
CA PRO A 424 5.90 27.50 -13.22
C PRO A 424 4.69 28.12 -13.93
N GLY A 425 4.28 29.28 -13.48
CA GLY A 425 3.06 29.92 -13.92
C GLY A 425 3.00 29.99 -15.44
N LYS A 426 1.87 29.61 -16.04
CA LYS A 426 1.41 30.42 -17.12
C LYS A 426 1.44 31.85 -16.55
N ARG A 427 2.28 32.72 -17.09
CA ARG A 427 2.09 34.15 -16.93
C ARG A 427 0.58 34.36 -17.20
N ASP A 428 -0.09 34.94 -16.26
CA ASP A 428 -1.40 35.55 -16.47
C ASP A 428 -1.15 36.73 -17.43
N ASP A 429 -0.92 36.38 -18.68
CA ASP A 429 -1.05 37.33 -19.77
C ASP A 429 -2.51 37.21 -20.18
N ASP A 430 -3.33 38.07 -19.54
CA ASP A 430 -4.68 38.56 -19.86
C ASP A 430 -5.69 37.69 -20.57
#